data_9ba09c586bae18e40155d57c85238945
#
_entry.id   9ba09c586bae18e40155d57c85238945
#
_cell.length_a   1.000
_cell.length_b   1.000
_cell.length_c   1.000
_cell.angle_alpha   90.00
_cell.angle_beta   90.00
_cell.angle_gamma   90.00
#
_symmetry.space_group_name_H-M   'P 1'
#
loop_
_entity.id
_entity.type
_entity.pdbx_description
1 polymer ?
#
loop_
_entity_poly.entity_id
_entity_poly.type
_entity_poly.pdbx_seq_one_letter_code
_entity_poly.pdbx_strand_id
1 'polypeptide(L)'
;VKLNNIVADTSVSDKKTSTNLIEPGREAKVVVLQSVGYPFLCNLVENPKIEISNKELFELYAREQWEDYVVKEGSYIFDQKLLPDYAFKIVKAHPDNSKITDKTSIILMELEESSEVKKVQSSVKMADVIGQERAKTKCKIIMKYLKEPEKFGEWAPRNVLFHGTPGTGKTMLAKSLSNELQVPLFLVKATSLIGEHVGDGSRQIHELFDAASACAPAVIFIDEIDAVGLDRKYQSLRGDVSEVVNALLTEMDGIDYNKGVVTIGATNNPHLLDFAIRSRFEEEIEFVLPEENERKEILELYIKSMPLPVEADIKKLTAASKGMSGRDIKDKLLKVALHKAISEDRETVTWDDVEYSLKQHKKEKNEPKGMFA
;
A
#
# COMPACT_ATOMS: atom_id res chain seq x y z
N VAL A 1 -8.18 -11.68 20.71
CA VAL A 1 -9.02 -11.19 21.82
C VAL A 1 -10.44 -11.06 21.31
N LYS A 2 -11.37 -11.80 21.96
CA LYS A 2 -12.82 -11.92 21.72
C LYS A 2 -13.26 -12.83 20.58
N LEU A 3 -13.07 -14.12 20.84
CA LEU A 3 -13.75 -15.23 20.15
C LEU A 3 -15.18 -15.49 20.69
N ASN A 4 -15.69 -14.63 21.57
CA ASN A 4 -16.95 -14.90 22.29
C ASN A 4 -18.21 -14.30 21.67
N ASN A 5 -18.18 -13.69 20.49
CA ASN A 5 -19.36 -13.06 19.89
C ASN A 5 -19.88 -13.76 18.61
N ILE A 6 -19.44 -14.98 18.32
CA ILE A 6 -19.97 -15.74 17.17
C ILE A 6 -20.83 -16.94 17.58
N VAL A 7 -20.90 -17.29 18.87
CA VAL A 7 -21.61 -18.50 19.36
C VAL A 7 -22.65 -18.19 20.47
N ALA A 8 -23.09 -16.96 20.61
CA ALA A 8 -24.09 -16.65 21.64
C ALA A 8 -25.14 -15.67 21.11
N ASP A 9 -26.02 -16.15 20.24
CA ASP A 9 -27.38 -15.61 20.11
C ASP A 9 -28.34 -16.71 19.67
N THR A 10 -28.48 -17.70 20.57
CA THR A 10 -29.64 -18.59 20.62
C THR A 10 -30.27 -18.48 21.99
N SER A 11 -31.00 -17.39 22.24
CA SER A 11 -32.04 -17.37 23.27
C SER A 11 -33.22 -16.53 22.79
N VAL A 12 -34.20 -17.26 22.31
CA VAL A 12 -35.65 -17.11 22.47
C VAL A 12 -36.17 -15.68 22.69
N SER A 13 -36.76 -15.12 21.65
CA SER A 13 -37.99 -14.32 21.80
C SER A 13 -38.89 -14.60 20.60
N ASP A 14 -40.07 -15.16 20.92
CA ASP A 14 -41.15 -15.41 19.98
C ASP A 14 -41.55 -14.19 19.17
N LYS A 15 -41.17 -14.17 17.89
CA LYS A 15 -41.94 -13.49 16.86
C LYS A 15 -41.88 -14.35 15.61
N LYS A 16 -43.08 -14.74 15.17
CA LYS A 16 -43.34 -15.46 13.95
C LYS A 16 -42.45 -14.98 12.81
N THR A 17 -41.37 -15.68 12.56
CA THR A 17 -40.59 -15.58 11.34
C THR A 17 -41.01 -16.80 10.50
N SER A 18 -41.57 -16.52 9.33
CA SER A 18 -41.87 -17.50 8.32
C SER A 18 -40.63 -18.35 8.08
N THR A 19 -40.64 -19.57 8.58
CA THR A 19 -39.74 -20.64 8.20
C THR A 19 -39.91 -20.83 6.70
N ASN A 20 -39.02 -20.25 5.91
CA ASN A 20 -38.81 -20.71 4.55
C ASN A 20 -38.30 -22.14 4.65
N LEU A 21 -39.22 -23.07 4.48
CA LEU A 21 -38.95 -24.48 4.28
C LEU A 21 -37.91 -24.58 3.16
N ILE A 22 -36.74 -25.07 3.49
CA ILE A 22 -35.71 -25.47 2.52
C ILE A 22 -36.34 -26.55 1.67
N GLU A 23 -36.73 -26.21 0.44
CA GLU A 23 -37.14 -27.23 -0.53
C GLU A 23 -35.91 -28.10 -0.80
N PRO A 24 -35.93 -29.39 -0.51
CA PRO A 24 -34.81 -30.27 -0.76
C PRO A 24 -34.72 -30.52 -2.26
N GLY A 25 -33.62 -30.03 -2.90
CA GLY A 25 -33.26 -30.54 -4.21
C GLY A 25 -33.03 -29.54 -5.35
N ARG A 26 -32.84 -28.27 -5.07
CA ARG A 26 -32.37 -27.39 -6.16
C ARG A 26 -30.89 -27.59 -6.38
N GLU A 27 -30.51 -28.03 -7.60
CA GLU A 27 -29.12 -28.12 -8.04
C GLU A 27 -28.60 -26.74 -8.47
N ALA A 28 -27.38 -26.41 -8.03
CA ALA A 28 -26.69 -25.20 -8.48
C ALA A 28 -26.25 -25.39 -9.94
N LYS A 29 -26.61 -24.46 -10.81
CA LYS A 29 -26.17 -24.45 -12.21
C LYS A 29 -24.80 -23.78 -12.33
N VAL A 30 -24.65 -22.65 -11.67
CA VAL A 30 -23.42 -21.84 -11.71
C VAL A 30 -23.14 -21.31 -10.31
N VAL A 31 -21.88 -21.45 -9.88
CA VAL A 31 -21.35 -20.87 -8.64
C VAL A 31 -20.13 -20.07 -9.00
N VAL A 32 -20.11 -18.80 -8.59
CA VAL A 32 -18.99 -17.90 -8.79
C VAL A 32 -18.28 -17.69 -7.45
N LEU A 33 -17.03 -18.07 -7.39
CA LEU A 33 -16.17 -17.99 -6.21
C LEU A 33 -15.16 -16.86 -6.33
N GLN A 34 -14.81 -16.26 -5.23
CA GLN A 34 -13.72 -15.30 -5.08
C GLN A 34 -12.74 -15.85 -4.05
N SER A 35 -11.46 -15.86 -4.38
CA SER A 35 -10.38 -16.21 -3.45
C SER A 35 -10.29 -15.16 -2.33
N VAL A 36 -10.25 -15.60 -1.07
CA VAL A 36 -10.19 -14.71 0.11
C VAL A 36 -8.90 -14.90 0.90
N GLY A 37 -8.39 -16.13 0.96
CA GLY A 37 -7.20 -16.46 1.74
C GLY A 37 -7.51 -17.18 3.04
N TYR A 38 -6.55 -17.20 3.96
CA TYR A 38 -6.68 -17.82 5.27
C TYR A 38 -7.28 -16.84 6.28
N PRO A 39 -8.52 -17.01 6.75
CA PRO A 39 -9.20 -16.05 7.62
C PRO A 39 -8.58 -15.92 9.01
N PHE A 40 -7.74 -16.87 9.42
CA PHE A 40 -7.10 -16.88 10.74
C PHE A 40 -5.61 -16.50 10.73
N LEU A 41 -5.04 -16.15 9.57
CA LEU A 41 -3.69 -15.60 9.53
C LEU A 41 -3.68 -14.18 10.11
N CYS A 42 -2.90 -13.97 11.17
CA CYS A 42 -2.60 -12.62 11.65
C CYS A 42 -1.96 -11.81 10.54
N ASN A 43 -2.19 -10.49 10.52
CA ASN A 43 -1.70 -9.50 9.55
C ASN A 43 -0.17 -9.47 9.31
N LEU A 44 0.56 -10.48 9.71
CA LEU A 44 2.02 -10.60 9.62
C LEU A 44 2.50 -11.48 8.45
N VAL A 45 1.59 -12.23 7.83
CA VAL A 45 1.93 -13.12 6.70
C VAL A 45 1.03 -12.72 5.53
N GLU A 46 1.60 -12.46 4.37
CA GLU A 46 0.85 -12.26 3.15
C GLU A 46 0.06 -13.53 2.84
N ASN A 47 -1.24 -13.40 2.58
CA ASN A 47 -2.04 -14.54 2.15
C ASN A 47 -1.46 -15.08 0.84
N PRO A 48 -1.17 -16.38 0.73
CA PRO A 48 -0.71 -16.93 -0.52
C PRO A 48 -1.77 -16.73 -1.59
N LYS A 49 -1.37 -16.14 -2.70
CA LYS A 49 -2.22 -16.00 -3.88
C LYS A 49 -2.35 -17.37 -4.53
N ILE A 50 -3.56 -17.78 -4.82
CA ILE A 50 -3.78 -18.99 -5.60
C ILE A 50 -3.85 -18.60 -7.08
N GLU A 51 -2.86 -18.99 -7.84
CA GLU A 51 -2.88 -18.94 -9.29
C GLU A 51 -3.37 -20.26 -9.84
N ILE A 52 -4.44 -20.21 -10.61
CA ILE A 52 -5.02 -21.39 -11.24
C ILE A 52 -4.61 -21.43 -12.69
N SER A 53 -3.56 -22.18 -12.97
CA SER A 53 -3.06 -22.36 -14.32
C SER A 53 -4.03 -23.10 -15.27
N ASN A 54 -4.97 -23.86 -14.72
CA ASN A 54 -5.96 -24.63 -15.49
C ASN A 54 -7.35 -24.55 -14.84
N LYS A 55 -8.24 -23.74 -15.44
CA LYS A 55 -9.59 -23.48 -14.96
C LYS A 55 -10.47 -24.73 -14.95
N GLU A 56 -10.33 -25.61 -15.94
CA GLU A 56 -11.12 -26.84 -16.03
C GLU A 56 -10.74 -27.83 -14.94
N LEU A 57 -9.44 -27.92 -14.62
CA LEU A 57 -8.95 -28.77 -13.54
C LEU A 57 -9.42 -28.26 -12.18
N PHE A 58 -9.44 -26.94 -11.97
CA PHE A 58 -9.97 -26.34 -10.74
C PHE A 58 -11.47 -26.61 -10.61
N GLU A 59 -12.24 -26.47 -11.67
CA GLU A 59 -13.68 -26.73 -11.66
C GLU A 59 -13.99 -28.19 -11.29
N LEU A 60 -13.24 -29.13 -11.87
CA LEU A 60 -13.36 -30.55 -11.52
C LEU A 60 -13.02 -30.81 -10.06
N TYR A 61 -11.90 -30.27 -9.59
CA TYR A 61 -11.45 -30.35 -8.20
C TYR A 61 -12.47 -29.78 -7.22
N ALA A 62 -13.02 -28.60 -7.53
CA ALA A 62 -13.99 -27.91 -6.71
C ALA A 62 -15.31 -28.67 -6.62
N ARG A 63 -15.79 -29.24 -7.73
CA ARG A 63 -16.99 -30.12 -7.72
C ARG A 63 -16.79 -31.35 -6.83
N GLU A 64 -15.65 -32.03 -6.97
CA GLU A 64 -15.38 -33.24 -6.22
C GLU A 64 -15.30 -33.02 -4.71
N GLN A 65 -14.69 -31.89 -4.26
CA GLN A 65 -14.55 -31.66 -2.83
C GLN A 65 -15.79 -31.07 -2.17
N TRP A 66 -16.62 -30.33 -2.94
CA TRP A 66 -17.79 -29.64 -2.41
C TRP A 66 -19.12 -30.22 -2.92
N GLU A 67 -19.10 -31.44 -3.37
CA GLU A 67 -20.31 -32.16 -3.74
C GLU A 67 -21.30 -32.18 -2.56
N ASP A 68 -22.60 -31.98 -2.83
CA ASP A 68 -23.68 -31.85 -1.85
C ASP A 68 -23.61 -30.61 -0.91
N TYR A 69 -22.62 -29.74 -1.00
CA TYR A 69 -22.61 -28.49 -0.23
C TYR A 69 -23.70 -27.53 -0.72
N VAL A 70 -24.40 -26.96 0.25
CA VAL A 70 -25.39 -25.92 -0.02
C VAL A 70 -24.68 -24.56 -0.13
N VAL A 71 -24.77 -23.92 -1.29
CA VAL A 71 -24.16 -22.64 -1.59
C VAL A 71 -25.18 -21.50 -1.45
N LYS A 72 -24.78 -20.47 -0.75
CA LYS A 72 -25.55 -19.24 -0.55
C LYS A 72 -24.72 -18.02 -0.90
N GLU A 73 -25.28 -17.08 -1.64
CA GLU A 73 -24.58 -15.84 -1.97
C GLU A 73 -24.10 -15.11 -0.71
N GLY A 74 -22.85 -14.63 -0.73
CA GLY A 74 -22.20 -13.95 0.39
C GLY A 74 -21.61 -14.86 1.46
N SER A 75 -21.87 -16.17 1.46
CA SER A 75 -21.24 -17.11 2.39
C SER A 75 -19.84 -17.53 1.94
N TYR A 76 -19.15 -18.27 2.82
CA TYR A 76 -17.80 -18.77 2.59
C TYR A 76 -17.80 -20.29 2.49
N ILE A 77 -16.95 -20.81 1.63
CA ILE A 77 -16.64 -22.23 1.51
C ILE A 77 -15.12 -22.41 1.65
N PHE A 78 -14.68 -23.49 2.27
CA PHE A 78 -13.28 -23.70 2.60
C PHE A 78 -12.72 -24.88 1.82
N ASP A 79 -11.47 -24.75 1.38
CA ASP A 79 -10.73 -25.86 0.82
C ASP A 79 -10.42 -26.89 1.91
N GLN A 80 -10.58 -28.18 1.57
CA GLN A 80 -10.41 -29.27 2.52
C GLN A 80 -9.26 -30.22 2.15
N LYS A 81 -8.75 -30.16 0.91
CA LYS A 81 -7.81 -31.14 0.39
C LYS A 81 -6.41 -30.60 0.12
N LEU A 82 -6.30 -29.55 -0.71
CA LEU A 82 -5.01 -29.03 -1.15
C LEU A 82 -4.50 -27.87 -0.28
N LEU A 83 -5.40 -27.00 0.13
CA LEU A 83 -5.12 -25.83 0.95
C LEU A 83 -6.07 -25.75 2.14
N PRO A 84 -5.98 -26.70 3.10
CA PRO A 84 -6.92 -26.78 4.21
C PRO A 84 -7.13 -25.41 4.87
N ASP A 85 -8.41 -25.06 5.13
CA ASP A 85 -8.85 -23.79 5.73
C ASP A 85 -8.70 -22.55 4.85
N TYR A 86 -8.28 -22.70 3.60
CA TYR A 86 -8.31 -21.58 2.65
C TYR A 86 -9.73 -21.24 2.25
N ALA A 87 -10.14 -19.99 2.42
CA ALA A 87 -11.51 -19.55 2.23
C ALA A 87 -11.75 -19.02 0.80
N PHE A 88 -12.88 -19.43 0.24
CA PHE A 88 -13.48 -18.83 -0.96
C PHE A 88 -14.83 -18.22 -0.58
N LYS A 89 -15.08 -17.00 -1.03
CA LYS A 89 -16.37 -16.34 -0.88
C LYS A 89 -17.27 -16.68 -2.07
N ILE A 90 -18.50 -17.08 -1.81
CA ILE A 90 -19.50 -17.26 -2.84
C ILE A 90 -20.04 -15.90 -3.24
N VAL A 91 -19.63 -15.41 -4.42
CA VAL A 91 -20.04 -14.10 -4.94
C VAL A 91 -21.42 -14.21 -5.57
N LYS A 92 -21.69 -15.30 -6.29
CA LYS A 92 -22.96 -15.57 -6.94
C LYS A 92 -23.24 -17.07 -6.98
N ALA A 93 -24.49 -17.43 -6.73
CA ALA A 93 -24.98 -18.79 -6.90
C ALA A 93 -26.32 -18.78 -7.65
N HIS A 94 -26.46 -19.59 -8.67
CA HIS A 94 -27.71 -19.67 -9.41
C HIS A 94 -28.18 -21.14 -9.58
N PRO A 95 -29.36 -21.46 -9.05
CA PRO A 95 -30.17 -20.71 -8.09
C PRO A 95 -29.45 -20.48 -6.75
N ASP A 96 -29.78 -19.41 -6.04
CA ASP A 96 -29.27 -19.22 -4.68
C ASP A 96 -29.83 -20.28 -3.73
N ASN A 97 -29.08 -20.62 -2.67
CA ASN A 97 -29.43 -21.63 -1.69
C ASN A 97 -29.67 -23.02 -2.34
N SER A 98 -28.77 -23.45 -3.20
CA SER A 98 -28.82 -24.70 -3.97
C SER A 98 -27.59 -25.56 -3.69
N LYS A 99 -27.64 -26.84 -4.07
CA LYS A 99 -26.54 -27.80 -3.85
C LYS A 99 -25.59 -27.86 -5.03
N ILE A 100 -24.31 -27.99 -4.75
CA ILE A 100 -23.28 -28.30 -5.76
C ILE A 100 -23.46 -29.75 -6.18
N THR A 101 -23.45 -30.02 -7.46
CA THR A 101 -23.53 -31.35 -8.08
C THR A 101 -22.43 -31.49 -9.12
N ASP A 102 -22.32 -32.70 -9.69
CA ASP A 102 -21.40 -33.00 -10.79
C ASP A 102 -21.63 -32.12 -12.05
N LYS A 103 -22.81 -31.52 -12.16
CA LYS A 103 -23.21 -30.65 -13.29
C LYS A 103 -23.05 -29.16 -13.00
N THR A 104 -22.66 -28.79 -11.79
CA THR A 104 -22.50 -27.38 -11.41
C THR A 104 -21.27 -26.79 -12.07
N SER A 105 -21.42 -25.69 -12.79
CA SER A 105 -20.27 -24.92 -13.26
C SER A 105 -19.73 -24.03 -12.14
N ILE A 106 -18.46 -24.22 -11.79
CA ILE A 106 -17.80 -23.48 -10.72
C ILE A 106 -16.75 -22.58 -11.37
N ILE A 107 -16.99 -21.30 -11.29
CA ILE A 107 -16.12 -20.27 -11.86
C ILE A 107 -15.38 -19.59 -10.71
N LEU A 108 -14.07 -19.70 -10.67
CA LEU A 108 -13.27 -18.83 -9.84
C LEU A 108 -13.16 -17.48 -10.55
N MET A 109 -13.68 -16.43 -9.92
CA MET A 109 -13.27 -15.10 -10.30
C MET A 109 -11.78 -15.01 -10.01
N GLU A 110 -10.97 -15.01 -11.06
CA GLU A 110 -9.70 -14.34 -10.96
C GLU A 110 -10.09 -12.93 -10.50
N LEU A 111 -9.62 -12.54 -9.33
CA LEU A 111 -9.39 -11.14 -9.15
C LEU A 111 -8.42 -10.83 -10.27
N GLU A 112 -8.92 -10.33 -11.42
CA GLU A 112 -8.12 -9.35 -12.10
C GLU A 112 -7.71 -8.45 -10.94
N GLU A 113 -6.44 -8.47 -10.57
CA GLU A 113 -5.90 -7.32 -9.90
C GLU A 113 -6.20 -6.17 -10.88
N SER A 114 -7.42 -5.65 -10.80
CA SER A 114 -7.50 -4.22 -10.90
C SER A 114 -6.46 -3.84 -9.88
N SER A 115 -5.33 -3.35 -10.36
CA SER A 115 -4.39 -2.63 -9.54
C SER A 115 -5.30 -1.79 -8.69
N GLU A 116 -5.56 -2.25 -7.43
CA GLU A 116 -6.37 -1.46 -6.52
C GLU A 116 -5.52 -0.23 -6.35
N VAL A 117 -5.78 0.71 -7.21
CA VAL A 117 -5.38 2.08 -7.07
C VAL A 117 -5.97 2.49 -5.75
N LYS A 118 -5.23 2.18 -4.67
CA LYS A 118 -5.74 2.32 -3.31
C LYS A 118 -5.97 3.78 -3.09
N LYS A 119 -7.22 4.20 -3.11
CA LYS A 119 -7.62 5.49 -2.56
C LYS A 119 -7.25 5.47 -1.09
N VAL A 120 -6.12 6.07 -0.76
CA VAL A 120 -5.63 6.13 0.61
C VAL A 120 -6.31 7.33 1.27
N GLN A 121 -7.23 7.07 2.19
CA GLN A 121 -7.65 8.08 3.15
C GLN A 121 -6.55 8.22 4.20
N SER A 122 -5.89 9.35 4.24
CA SER A 122 -4.83 9.64 5.20
C SER A 122 -5.35 10.54 6.32
N SER A 123 -4.94 10.26 7.55
CA SER A 123 -5.16 11.16 8.69
C SER A 123 -3.95 12.08 8.96
N VAL A 124 -2.89 11.97 8.18
CA VAL A 124 -1.66 12.75 8.34
C VAL A 124 -1.91 14.22 7.98
N LYS A 125 -1.56 15.12 8.87
CA LYS A 125 -1.66 16.57 8.65
C LYS A 125 -0.32 17.14 8.17
N MET A 126 -0.36 18.27 7.48
CA MET A 126 0.88 18.96 7.06
C MET A 126 1.75 19.37 8.25
N ALA A 127 1.14 19.64 9.40
CA ALA A 127 1.84 19.95 10.65
C ALA A 127 2.64 18.75 11.22
N ASP A 128 2.25 17.52 10.89
CA ASP A 128 2.96 16.31 11.33
C ASP A 128 4.25 16.09 10.55
N VAL A 129 4.40 16.73 9.38
CA VAL A 129 5.63 16.72 8.59
C VAL A 129 6.58 17.78 9.13
N ILE A 130 7.58 17.38 9.89
CA ILE A 130 8.58 18.28 10.47
C ILE A 130 9.65 18.60 9.44
N GLY A 131 10.02 19.87 9.31
CA GLY A 131 10.97 20.36 8.31
C GLY A 131 10.41 20.38 6.87
N GLN A 132 11.31 20.28 5.89
CA GLN A 132 10.98 20.21 4.46
C GLN A 132 10.22 21.46 3.94
N GLU A 133 10.60 22.65 4.37
CA GLU A 133 9.85 23.89 4.10
C GLU A 133 9.71 24.22 2.59
N ARG A 134 10.71 23.86 1.78
CA ARG A 134 10.62 24.02 0.31
C ARG A 134 9.52 23.12 -0.27
N ALA A 135 9.48 21.87 0.15
CA ALA A 135 8.48 20.91 -0.29
C ALA A 135 7.07 21.33 0.16
N LYS A 136 6.93 21.78 1.41
CA LYS A 136 5.65 22.30 1.94
C LYS A 136 5.17 23.54 1.17
N THR A 137 6.08 24.46 0.84
CA THR A 137 5.74 25.64 0.05
C THR A 137 5.23 25.24 -1.34
N LYS A 138 5.86 24.24 -1.97
CA LYS A 138 5.38 23.72 -3.26
C LYS A 138 4.04 23.04 -3.13
N CYS A 139 3.85 22.24 -2.10
CA CYS A 139 2.53 21.63 -1.82
C CYS A 139 1.43 22.69 -1.67
N LYS A 140 1.71 23.85 -1.05
CA LYS A 140 0.75 24.97 -0.99
C LYS A 140 0.38 25.52 -2.37
N ILE A 141 1.31 25.52 -3.33
CA ILE A 141 1.03 25.93 -4.73
C ILE A 141 0.16 24.86 -5.40
N ILE A 142 0.52 23.58 -5.25
CA ILE A 142 -0.29 22.45 -5.75
C ILE A 142 -1.71 22.50 -5.18
N MET A 143 -1.86 22.80 -3.89
CA MET A 143 -3.16 22.95 -3.24
C MET A 143 -4.00 24.07 -3.87
N LYS A 144 -3.37 25.20 -4.22
CA LYS A 144 -4.07 26.29 -4.92
C LYS A 144 -4.47 25.88 -6.33
N TYR A 145 -3.60 25.18 -7.04
CA TYR A 145 -3.90 24.67 -8.38
C TYR A 145 -5.11 23.70 -8.36
N LEU A 146 -5.09 22.73 -7.47
CA LEU A 146 -6.18 21.73 -7.37
C LEU A 146 -7.52 22.35 -6.95
N LYS A 147 -7.50 23.49 -6.24
CA LYS A 147 -8.72 24.27 -5.90
C LYS A 147 -9.23 25.13 -7.03
N GLU A 148 -8.33 25.71 -7.81
CA GLU A 148 -8.64 26.72 -8.84
C GLU A 148 -7.79 26.49 -10.09
N PRO A 149 -7.99 25.39 -10.83
CA PRO A 149 -7.16 25.00 -11.96
C PRO A 149 -7.09 26.06 -13.07
N GLU A 150 -8.19 26.75 -13.31
CA GLU A 150 -8.33 27.77 -14.37
C GLU A 150 -7.37 28.97 -14.20
N LYS A 151 -6.94 29.24 -12.95
CA LYS A 151 -6.00 30.36 -12.70
C LYS A 151 -4.58 30.07 -13.18
N PHE A 152 -4.24 28.81 -13.38
CA PHE A 152 -2.88 28.40 -13.71
C PHE A 152 -2.66 28.17 -15.20
N GLY A 153 -3.71 27.77 -15.94
CA GLY A 153 -3.62 27.50 -17.37
C GLY A 153 -2.51 26.51 -17.71
N GLU A 154 -1.65 26.88 -18.64
CA GLU A 154 -0.49 26.07 -19.06
C GLU A 154 0.64 26.01 -18.00
N TRP A 155 0.61 26.92 -17.01
CA TRP A 155 1.63 26.98 -15.94
C TRP A 155 1.26 26.15 -14.70
N ALA A 156 0.37 25.22 -14.86
CA ALA A 156 -0.08 24.34 -13.77
C ALA A 156 1.07 23.41 -13.32
N PRO A 157 1.31 23.25 -12.00
CA PRO A 157 2.31 22.33 -11.47
C PRO A 157 1.78 20.90 -11.53
N ARG A 158 1.88 20.22 -12.66
CA ARG A 158 1.28 18.91 -12.91
C ARG A 158 2.15 17.76 -12.49
N ASN A 159 3.45 17.84 -12.78
CA ASN A 159 4.40 16.75 -12.53
C ASN A 159 5.54 17.25 -11.64
N VAL A 160 5.66 16.69 -10.44
CA VAL A 160 6.66 17.08 -9.46
C VAL A 160 7.46 15.88 -8.99
N LEU A 161 8.77 15.96 -8.99
CA LEU A 161 9.66 14.91 -8.51
C LEU A 161 10.12 15.19 -7.08
N PHE A 162 9.79 14.29 -6.15
CA PHE A 162 10.35 14.29 -4.80
C PHE A 162 11.56 13.34 -4.77
N HIS A 163 12.73 13.88 -4.45
CA HIS A 163 13.93 13.05 -4.38
C HIS A 163 14.70 13.28 -3.08
N GLY A 164 15.57 12.36 -2.73
CA GLY A 164 16.43 12.47 -1.56
C GLY A 164 16.44 11.22 -0.67
N THR A 165 17.13 11.32 0.44
CA THR A 165 17.41 10.21 1.35
C THR A 165 16.13 9.46 1.80
N PRO A 166 16.17 8.12 1.93
CA PRO A 166 15.04 7.35 2.46
C PRO A 166 14.64 7.82 3.87
N GLY A 167 13.33 7.81 4.15
CA GLY A 167 12.83 8.16 5.48
C GLY A 167 12.78 9.65 5.82
N THR A 168 12.94 10.54 4.84
CA THR A 168 12.88 12.01 5.01
C THR A 168 11.47 12.59 4.85
N GLY A 169 10.43 11.75 4.61
CA GLY A 169 9.04 12.19 4.64
C GLY A 169 8.35 12.38 3.28
N LYS A 170 8.95 11.97 2.14
CA LYS A 170 8.35 12.11 0.79
C LYS A 170 6.90 11.62 0.72
N THR A 171 6.67 10.36 1.04
CA THR A 171 5.33 9.74 1.04
C THR A 171 4.40 10.36 2.09
N MET A 172 4.95 10.78 3.24
CA MET A 172 4.19 11.41 4.32
C MET A 172 3.64 12.78 3.88
N LEU A 173 4.45 13.57 3.16
CA LEU A 173 4.03 14.87 2.65
C LEU A 173 2.95 14.74 1.58
N ALA A 174 3.05 13.76 0.66
CA ALA A 174 2.00 13.50 -0.33
C ALA A 174 0.66 13.10 0.33
N LYS A 175 0.72 12.26 1.38
CA LYS A 175 -0.45 11.90 2.18
C LYS A 175 -1.07 13.09 2.89
N SER A 176 -0.25 13.99 3.44
CA SER A 176 -0.75 15.20 4.10
C SER A 176 -1.39 16.18 3.13
N LEU A 177 -0.84 16.31 1.92
CA LEU A 177 -1.39 17.14 0.84
C LEU A 177 -2.82 16.69 0.49
N SER A 178 -3.01 15.40 0.23
CA SER A 178 -4.32 14.82 -0.07
C SER A 178 -5.31 15.00 1.09
N ASN A 179 -4.87 14.78 2.33
CA ASN A 179 -5.72 14.92 3.50
C ASN A 179 -6.19 16.37 3.70
N GLU A 180 -5.32 17.37 3.56
CA GLU A 180 -5.72 18.78 3.72
C GLU A 180 -6.68 19.26 2.63
N LEU A 181 -6.56 18.71 1.43
CA LEU A 181 -7.45 19.03 0.33
C LEU A 181 -8.72 18.20 0.31
N GLN A 182 -8.76 17.09 1.06
CA GLN A 182 -9.82 16.08 0.99
C GLN A 182 -10.01 15.53 -0.45
N VAL A 183 -8.90 15.43 -1.20
CA VAL A 183 -8.87 14.87 -2.56
C VAL A 183 -8.36 13.43 -2.54
N PRO A 184 -8.75 12.60 -3.50
CA PRO A 184 -8.23 11.25 -3.64
C PRO A 184 -6.71 11.24 -3.81
N LEU A 185 -6.03 10.34 -3.10
CA LEU A 185 -4.63 10.01 -3.30
C LEU A 185 -4.53 8.60 -3.87
N PHE A 186 -3.97 8.49 -5.05
CA PHE A 186 -3.65 7.25 -5.71
C PHE A 186 -2.18 6.92 -5.42
N LEU A 187 -1.95 6.03 -4.47
CA LEU A 187 -0.60 5.66 -4.03
C LEU A 187 -0.19 4.34 -4.69
N VAL A 188 0.84 4.40 -5.52
CA VAL A 188 1.35 3.26 -6.28
C VAL A 188 2.85 3.12 -6.05
N LYS A 189 3.36 1.89 -5.97
CA LYS A 189 4.79 1.62 -6.07
C LYS A 189 5.13 1.32 -7.52
N ALA A 190 6.18 1.92 -8.04
CA ALA A 190 6.58 1.67 -9.43
C ALA A 190 6.91 0.19 -9.70
N THR A 191 7.39 -0.55 -8.69
CA THR A 191 7.62 -2.00 -8.79
C THR A 191 6.35 -2.80 -9.05
N SER A 192 5.18 -2.35 -8.56
CA SER A 192 3.91 -3.03 -8.81
C SER A 192 3.34 -2.78 -10.21
N LEU A 193 3.89 -1.82 -10.94
CA LEU A 193 3.54 -1.55 -12.34
C LEU A 193 4.30 -2.45 -13.34
N ILE A 194 5.26 -3.23 -12.85
CA ILE A 194 5.95 -4.23 -13.66
C ILE A 194 5.08 -5.49 -13.59
N GLY A 195 4.26 -5.72 -14.63
CA GLY A 195 3.38 -6.88 -14.71
C GLY A 195 4.15 -8.18 -14.97
N GLU A 196 3.50 -9.31 -14.77
CA GLU A 196 4.05 -10.64 -15.10
C GLU A 196 4.00 -10.92 -16.61
N HIS A 197 3.07 -10.25 -17.32
CA HIS A 197 2.90 -10.37 -18.75
C HIS A 197 3.17 -9.06 -19.48
N VAL A 198 3.62 -9.18 -20.73
CA VAL A 198 3.84 -8.03 -21.62
C VAL A 198 2.51 -7.28 -21.81
N GLY A 199 2.52 -5.97 -21.59
CA GLY A 199 1.34 -5.12 -21.72
C GLY A 199 0.56 -4.88 -20.42
N ASP A 200 0.72 -5.69 -19.38
CA ASP A 200 -0.01 -5.50 -18.11
C ASP A 200 0.36 -4.18 -17.43
N GLY A 201 1.64 -3.85 -17.40
CA GLY A 201 2.10 -2.62 -16.75
C GLY A 201 1.64 -1.36 -17.48
N SER A 202 1.63 -1.36 -18.81
CA SER A 202 1.11 -0.22 -19.57
C SER A 202 -0.39 -0.02 -19.35
N ARG A 203 -1.16 -1.10 -19.34
CA ARG A 203 -2.59 -1.07 -19.03
C ARG A 203 -2.85 -0.50 -17.62
N GLN A 204 -2.10 -0.96 -16.61
CA GLN A 204 -2.23 -0.46 -15.23
C GLN A 204 -1.95 1.03 -15.11
N ILE A 205 -1.00 1.57 -15.88
CA ILE A 205 -0.74 3.00 -15.92
C ILE A 205 -1.92 3.76 -16.51
N HIS A 206 -2.47 3.32 -17.64
CA HIS A 206 -3.64 3.95 -18.25
C HIS A 206 -4.83 3.93 -17.28
N GLU A 207 -5.15 2.78 -16.69
CA GLU A 207 -6.22 2.66 -15.69
C GLU A 207 -6.02 3.56 -14.47
N LEU A 208 -4.77 3.74 -14.00
CA LEU A 208 -4.42 4.64 -12.91
C LEU A 208 -4.73 6.09 -13.24
N PHE A 209 -4.31 6.57 -14.42
CA PHE A 209 -4.52 7.95 -14.84
C PHE A 209 -6.00 8.21 -15.20
N ASP A 210 -6.68 7.26 -15.82
CA ASP A 210 -8.12 7.33 -16.07
C ASP A 210 -8.93 7.42 -14.78
N ALA A 211 -8.60 6.57 -13.78
CA ALA A 211 -9.25 6.60 -12.48
C ALA A 211 -9.00 7.91 -11.72
N ALA A 212 -7.79 8.47 -11.82
CA ALA A 212 -7.47 9.75 -11.22
C ALA A 212 -8.21 10.89 -11.91
N SER A 213 -8.27 10.90 -13.24
CA SER A 213 -8.96 11.91 -14.05
C SER A 213 -10.47 11.88 -13.81
N ALA A 214 -11.07 10.69 -13.70
CA ALA A 214 -12.48 10.53 -13.35
C ALA A 214 -12.83 11.05 -11.94
N CYS A 215 -11.84 11.15 -11.06
CA CYS A 215 -11.99 11.61 -9.68
C CYS A 215 -11.38 13.01 -9.45
N ALA A 216 -11.01 13.75 -10.51
CA ALA A 216 -10.39 15.06 -10.37
C ALA A 216 -11.25 16.03 -9.53
N PRO A 217 -10.66 16.84 -8.63
CA PRO A 217 -9.21 16.99 -8.41
C PRO A 217 -8.61 15.80 -7.65
N ALA A 218 -7.42 15.32 -8.08
CA ALA A 218 -6.78 14.13 -7.53
C ALA A 218 -5.24 14.25 -7.52
N VAL A 219 -4.59 13.42 -6.68
CA VAL A 219 -3.13 13.31 -6.62
C VAL A 219 -2.73 11.86 -6.92
N ILE A 220 -1.84 11.67 -7.87
CA ILE A 220 -1.14 10.41 -8.11
C ILE A 220 0.23 10.49 -7.44
N PHE A 221 0.58 9.50 -6.62
CA PHE A 221 1.91 9.41 -6.02
C PHE A 221 2.55 8.08 -6.41
N ILE A 222 3.63 8.15 -7.18
CA ILE A 222 4.38 6.98 -7.65
C ILE A 222 5.67 6.89 -6.83
N ASP A 223 5.71 5.94 -5.89
CA ASP A 223 6.89 5.70 -5.06
C ASP A 223 7.92 4.81 -5.77
N GLU A 224 9.20 5.02 -5.47
CA GLU A 224 10.31 4.25 -6.03
C GLU A 224 10.31 4.25 -7.58
N ILE A 225 10.03 5.42 -8.20
CA ILE A 225 9.92 5.55 -9.65
C ILE A 225 11.20 5.13 -10.40
N ASP A 226 12.33 5.15 -9.73
CA ASP A 226 13.60 4.61 -10.23
C ASP A 226 13.55 3.10 -10.51
N ALA A 227 12.62 2.35 -9.92
CA ALA A 227 12.46 0.91 -10.20
C ALA A 227 12.05 0.62 -11.66
N VAL A 228 11.25 1.50 -12.27
CA VAL A 228 10.83 1.40 -13.67
C VAL A 228 11.60 2.36 -14.57
N GLY A 229 12.01 3.49 -14.01
CA GLY A 229 12.65 4.59 -14.73
C GLY A 229 14.17 4.59 -14.74
N LEU A 230 14.82 3.43 -14.57
CA LEU A 230 16.29 3.37 -14.68
C LEU A 230 16.78 3.79 -16.06
N ASP A 231 17.89 4.56 -16.09
CA ASP A 231 18.62 4.88 -17.32
C ASP A 231 18.91 3.58 -18.09
N ARG A 232 18.65 3.59 -19.39
CA ARG A 232 18.82 2.44 -20.31
C ARG A 232 20.19 1.76 -20.21
N LYS A 233 21.20 2.46 -19.71
CA LYS A 233 22.53 1.91 -19.39
C LYS A 233 22.52 0.84 -18.31
N TYR A 234 21.52 0.86 -17.43
CA TYR A 234 21.35 -0.05 -16.30
C TYR A 234 20.23 -1.07 -16.52
N GLN A 235 19.45 -0.92 -17.62
CA GLN A 235 18.41 -1.86 -17.99
C GLN A 235 19.01 -3.02 -18.77
N SER A 236 19.20 -4.15 -18.14
CA SER A 236 19.48 -5.40 -18.85
C SER A 236 18.19 -5.91 -19.49
N LEU A 237 17.99 -5.61 -20.81
CA LEU A 237 17.19 -6.37 -21.79
C LEU A 237 15.75 -6.83 -21.42
N ARG A 238 14.99 -6.12 -20.55
CA ARG A 238 13.59 -6.44 -20.34
C ARG A 238 12.69 -5.49 -21.13
N GLY A 239 12.03 -6.03 -22.16
CA GLY A 239 11.07 -5.29 -23.01
C GLY A 239 9.91 -4.69 -22.22
N ASP A 240 9.47 -5.39 -21.18
CA ASP A 240 8.33 -5.04 -20.32
C ASP A 240 8.49 -3.67 -19.63
N VAL A 241 9.69 -3.36 -19.15
CA VAL A 241 9.99 -2.08 -18.51
C VAL A 241 9.90 -0.91 -19.49
N SER A 242 10.29 -1.12 -20.75
CA SER A 242 10.23 -0.09 -21.79
C SER A 242 8.78 0.30 -22.14
N GLU A 243 7.84 -0.64 -22.09
CA GLU A 243 6.42 -0.36 -22.31
C GLU A 243 5.82 0.45 -21.17
N VAL A 244 6.14 0.09 -19.93
CA VAL A 244 5.71 0.82 -18.73
C VAL A 244 6.23 2.26 -18.76
N VAL A 245 7.51 2.46 -19.11
CA VAL A 245 8.10 3.79 -19.26
C VAL A 245 7.38 4.60 -20.34
N ASN A 246 7.14 4.02 -21.51
CA ASN A 246 6.47 4.73 -22.60
C ASN A 246 5.02 5.08 -22.26
N ALA A 247 4.28 4.19 -21.61
CA ALA A 247 2.93 4.48 -21.13
C ALA A 247 2.93 5.63 -20.11
N LEU A 248 3.85 5.60 -19.14
CA LEU A 248 4.00 6.66 -18.15
C LEU A 248 4.31 8.01 -18.80
N LEU A 249 5.25 8.05 -19.77
CA LEU A 249 5.58 9.26 -20.50
C LEU A 249 4.37 9.80 -21.27
N THR A 250 3.59 8.93 -21.90
CA THR A 250 2.38 9.30 -22.65
C THR A 250 1.33 9.92 -21.74
N GLU A 251 1.10 9.33 -20.58
CA GLU A 251 0.15 9.85 -19.60
C GLU A 251 0.60 11.17 -18.97
N MET A 252 1.89 11.30 -18.68
CA MET A 252 2.44 12.57 -18.14
C MET A 252 2.40 13.71 -19.18
N ASP A 253 2.45 13.39 -20.47
CA ASP A 253 2.33 14.36 -21.57
C ASP A 253 0.86 14.69 -21.89
N GLY A 254 -0.09 13.93 -21.42
CA GLY A 254 -1.53 14.08 -21.72
C GLY A 254 -2.16 15.32 -21.11
N ILE A 255 -1.81 16.49 -21.64
CA ILE A 255 -2.12 17.82 -21.09
C ILE A 255 -3.62 18.12 -21.00
N ASP A 256 -4.42 17.66 -21.97
CA ASP A 256 -5.84 18.01 -22.06
C ASP A 256 -6.78 17.06 -21.26
N TYR A 257 -6.35 15.84 -21.01
CA TYR A 257 -7.16 14.84 -20.32
C TYR A 257 -7.00 14.87 -18.80
N ASN A 258 -5.85 15.33 -18.29
CA ASN A 258 -5.50 15.25 -16.88
C ASN A 258 -5.71 16.57 -16.10
N LYS A 259 -6.67 17.42 -16.51
CA LYS A 259 -7.00 18.66 -15.80
C LYS A 259 -7.42 18.38 -14.37
N GLY A 260 -6.72 18.99 -13.39
CA GLY A 260 -7.00 18.76 -11.98
C GLY A 260 -6.32 17.52 -11.37
N VAL A 261 -5.46 16.85 -12.12
CA VAL A 261 -4.61 15.78 -11.60
C VAL A 261 -3.18 16.28 -11.43
N VAL A 262 -2.55 15.93 -10.30
CA VAL A 262 -1.13 16.19 -10.04
C VAL A 262 -0.40 14.87 -9.83
N THR A 263 0.65 14.64 -10.60
CA THR A 263 1.52 13.47 -10.48
C THR A 263 2.76 13.83 -9.67
N ILE A 264 3.00 13.09 -8.58
CA ILE A 264 4.20 13.22 -7.75
C ILE A 264 4.99 11.93 -7.87
N GLY A 265 6.14 11.99 -8.52
CA GLY A 265 7.11 10.89 -8.52
C GLY A 265 8.02 10.97 -7.29
N ALA A 266 8.38 9.84 -6.69
CA ALA A 266 9.35 9.80 -5.59
C ALA A 266 10.49 8.83 -5.90
N THR A 267 11.73 9.29 -5.66
CA THR A 267 12.94 8.48 -5.82
C THR A 267 13.94 8.75 -4.72
N ASN A 268 14.74 7.75 -4.42
CA ASN A 268 15.91 7.91 -3.55
C ASN A 268 17.19 8.27 -4.34
N ASN A 269 17.19 8.01 -5.66
CA ASN A 269 18.36 8.17 -6.54
C ASN A 269 17.99 8.88 -7.85
N PRO A 270 17.83 10.21 -7.86
CA PRO A 270 17.41 10.94 -9.06
C PRO A 270 18.39 10.81 -10.24
N HIS A 271 19.65 10.47 -9.97
CA HIS A 271 20.67 10.26 -11.01
C HIS A 271 20.52 8.95 -11.78
N LEU A 272 19.74 8.00 -11.26
CA LEU A 272 19.47 6.73 -11.91
C LEU A 272 18.26 6.81 -12.84
N LEU A 273 17.45 7.88 -12.73
CA LEU A 273 16.29 8.08 -13.60
C LEU A 273 16.72 8.36 -15.05
N ASP A 274 16.03 7.68 -15.97
CA ASP A 274 16.11 7.98 -17.40
C ASP A 274 15.79 9.46 -17.65
N PHE A 275 16.56 10.07 -18.53
CA PHE A 275 16.41 11.49 -18.86
C PHE A 275 15.02 11.82 -19.41
N ALA A 276 14.40 10.91 -20.18
CA ALA A 276 13.06 11.14 -20.71
C ALA A 276 12.02 11.26 -19.61
N ILE A 277 12.05 10.37 -18.60
CA ILE A 277 11.14 10.44 -17.45
C ILE A 277 11.43 11.70 -16.63
N ARG A 278 12.70 11.95 -16.32
CA ARG A 278 13.09 13.09 -15.50
C ARG A 278 12.70 14.43 -16.13
N SER A 279 12.79 14.54 -17.46
CA SER A 279 12.41 15.75 -18.21
C SER A 279 10.90 16.05 -18.21
N ARG A 280 10.06 15.09 -17.80
CA ARG A 280 8.61 15.29 -17.67
C ARG A 280 8.22 15.90 -16.33
N PHE A 281 9.13 15.88 -15.37
CA PHE A 281 8.92 16.59 -14.11
C PHE A 281 9.32 18.05 -14.27
N GLU A 282 8.37 18.94 -14.11
CA GLU A 282 8.55 20.39 -14.23
C GLU A 282 9.40 20.94 -13.09
N GLU A 283 9.33 20.28 -11.94
CA GLU A 283 10.06 20.66 -10.74
C GLU A 283 10.60 19.45 -9.99
N GLU A 284 11.81 19.62 -9.47
CA GLU A 284 12.47 18.65 -8.59
C GLU A 284 12.59 19.26 -7.19
N ILE A 285 12.17 18.50 -6.18
CA ILE A 285 12.21 18.93 -4.78
C ILE A 285 13.06 17.96 -3.99
N GLU A 286 14.16 18.45 -3.45
CA GLU A 286 15.05 17.68 -2.63
C GLU A 286 14.54 17.59 -1.19
N PHE A 287 14.46 16.36 -0.66
CA PHE A 287 14.20 16.06 0.73
C PHE A 287 15.52 15.77 1.45
N VAL A 288 15.88 16.66 2.35
CA VAL A 288 17.12 16.61 3.10
C VAL A 288 16.94 15.92 4.46
N LEU A 289 18.06 15.49 5.05
CA LEU A 289 18.04 15.01 6.43
C LEU A 289 17.66 16.13 7.38
N PRO A 290 16.94 15.83 8.48
CA PRO A 290 16.48 16.84 9.42
C PRO A 290 17.64 17.54 10.14
N GLU A 291 17.53 18.83 10.32
CA GLU A 291 18.43 19.67 11.13
C GLU A 291 18.24 19.39 12.63
N GLU A 292 19.10 19.97 13.46
CA GLU A 292 19.10 19.68 14.90
C GLU A 292 17.75 19.99 15.57
N ASN A 293 17.17 21.14 15.28
CA ASN A 293 15.86 21.54 15.82
C ASN A 293 14.74 20.61 15.31
N GLU A 294 14.78 20.26 14.02
CA GLU A 294 13.81 19.35 13.42
C GLU A 294 13.93 17.94 14.01
N ARG A 295 15.17 17.43 14.26
CA ARG A 295 15.36 16.15 14.94
C ARG A 295 14.80 16.17 16.36
N LYS A 296 14.95 17.29 17.08
CA LYS A 296 14.36 17.45 18.41
C LYS A 296 12.84 17.33 18.35
N GLU A 297 12.20 18.04 17.42
CA GLU A 297 10.74 18.00 17.23
C GLU A 297 10.27 16.58 16.84
N ILE A 298 10.99 15.90 15.95
CA ILE A 298 10.70 14.52 15.55
C ILE A 298 10.79 13.57 16.75
N LEU A 299 11.84 13.71 17.59
CA LEU A 299 11.99 12.93 18.80
C LEU A 299 10.83 13.18 19.78
N GLU A 300 10.49 14.44 20.04
CA GLU A 300 9.38 14.82 20.93
C GLU A 300 8.04 14.24 20.43
N LEU A 301 7.80 14.26 19.11
CA LEU A 301 6.61 13.70 18.49
C LEU A 301 6.52 12.19 18.72
N TYR A 302 7.60 11.45 18.46
CA TYR A 302 7.61 10.00 18.61
C TYR A 302 7.59 9.55 20.07
N ILE A 303 8.32 10.23 20.96
CA ILE A 303 8.36 9.91 22.39
C ILE A 303 6.95 10.02 23.00
N LYS A 304 6.15 11.01 22.60
CA LYS A 304 4.75 11.16 23.07
C LYS A 304 3.86 9.97 22.70
N SER A 305 4.20 9.25 21.63
CA SER A 305 3.43 8.08 21.14
C SER A 305 4.00 6.75 21.62
N MET A 306 5.11 6.76 22.35
CA MET A 306 5.72 5.52 22.86
C MET A 306 4.90 4.92 24.00
N PRO A 307 4.79 3.58 24.06
CA PRO A 307 4.05 2.90 25.12
C PRO A 307 4.74 2.95 26.50
N LEU A 308 6.06 3.15 26.53
CA LEU A 308 6.82 3.35 27.75
C LEU A 308 7.39 4.76 27.81
N PRO A 309 7.42 5.40 29.00
CA PRO A 309 8.08 6.68 29.17
C PRO A 309 9.59 6.60 28.91
N VAL A 310 10.16 7.67 28.36
CA VAL A 310 11.58 7.78 28.06
C VAL A 310 12.24 8.69 29.08
N GLU A 311 13.15 8.14 29.87
CA GLU A 311 13.92 8.85 30.91
C GLU A 311 15.27 9.38 30.39
N ALA A 312 15.40 9.58 29.08
CA ALA A 312 16.61 10.11 28.48
C ALA A 312 16.46 11.62 28.17
N ASP A 313 17.52 12.38 28.42
CA ASP A 313 17.57 13.81 28.08
C ASP A 313 17.40 14.03 26.59
N ILE A 314 16.40 14.81 26.22
CA ILE A 314 16.08 15.12 24.81
C ILE A 314 17.27 15.78 24.07
N LYS A 315 18.09 16.57 24.75
CA LYS A 315 19.29 17.18 24.17
C LYS A 315 20.33 16.13 23.80
N LYS A 316 20.53 15.13 24.67
CA LYS A 316 21.44 14.00 24.40
C LYS A 316 20.93 13.16 23.24
N LEU A 317 19.61 12.87 23.21
CA LEU A 317 18.95 12.16 22.11
C LEU A 317 19.11 12.89 20.78
N THR A 318 18.90 14.20 20.78
CA THR A 318 19.04 15.06 19.59
C THR A 318 20.46 15.05 19.05
N ALA A 319 21.46 15.17 19.93
CA ALA A 319 22.87 15.09 19.55
C ALA A 319 23.24 13.69 19.00
N ALA A 320 22.76 12.64 19.64
CA ALA A 320 23.02 11.24 19.26
C ALA A 320 22.37 10.85 17.92
N SER A 321 21.25 11.48 17.55
CA SER A 321 20.53 11.24 16.31
C SER A 321 21.08 12.01 15.10
N LYS A 322 22.25 12.65 15.20
CA LYS A 322 22.89 13.40 14.10
C LYS A 322 23.06 12.52 12.86
N GLY A 323 22.57 13.01 11.71
CA GLY A 323 22.65 12.31 10.43
C GLY A 323 21.64 11.16 10.26
N MET A 324 20.65 11.05 11.15
CA MET A 324 19.53 10.11 11.03
C MET A 324 18.34 10.78 10.33
N SER A 325 17.65 10.01 9.49
CA SER A 325 16.35 10.39 8.95
C SER A 325 15.25 10.22 10.01
N GLY A 326 14.06 10.76 9.75
CA GLY A 326 12.91 10.56 10.65
C GLY A 326 12.57 9.07 10.85
N ARG A 327 12.72 8.25 9.80
CA ARG A 327 12.55 6.79 9.87
C ARG A 327 13.63 6.15 10.73
N ASP A 328 14.89 6.55 10.58
CA ASP A 328 15.98 6.01 11.40
C ASP A 328 15.80 6.32 12.89
N ILE A 329 15.37 7.55 13.21
CA ILE A 329 15.05 7.95 14.58
C ILE A 329 13.97 7.05 15.17
N LYS A 330 12.88 6.82 14.40
CA LYS A 330 11.78 5.96 14.85
C LYS A 330 12.21 4.50 14.98
N ASP A 331 12.70 3.91 13.87
CA ASP A 331 12.84 2.45 13.74
C ASP A 331 14.16 1.94 14.33
N LYS A 332 15.26 2.70 14.16
CA LYS A 332 16.59 2.25 14.58
C LYS A 332 17.02 2.79 15.95
N LEU A 333 16.53 3.97 16.34
CA LEU A 333 16.85 4.55 17.64
C LEU A 333 15.80 4.20 18.70
N LEU A 334 14.59 4.73 18.55
CA LEU A 334 13.56 4.64 19.58
C LEU A 334 12.95 3.24 19.69
N LYS A 335 12.61 2.61 18.56
CA LYS A 335 12.01 1.27 18.55
C LYS A 335 12.94 0.20 19.10
N VAL A 336 14.23 0.24 18.75
CA VAL A 336 15.23 -0.71 19.27
C VAL A 336 15.44 -0.51 20.77
N ALA A 337 15.53 0.75 21.23
CA ALA A 337 15.63 1.08 22.66
C ALA A 337 14.40 0.59 23.44
N LEU A 338 13.19 0.80 22.91
CA LEU A 338 11.95 0.32 23.49
C LEU A 338 11.91 -1.21 23.59
N HIS A 339 12.26 -1.91 22.51
CA HIS A 339 12.24 -3.38 22.51
C HIS A 339 13.24 -3.96 23.51
N LYS A 340 14.40 -3.33 23.70
CA LYS A 340 15.34 -3.73 24.73
C LYS A 340 14.76 -3.56 26.14
N ALA A 341 14.16 -2.39 26.44
CA ALA A 341 13.52 -2.15 27.72
C ALA A 341 12.43 -3.18 28.03
N ILE A 342 11.57 -3.47 27.04
CA ILE A 342 10.51 -4.49 27.17
C ILE A 342 11.10 -5.89 27.38
N SER A 343 12.17 -6.25 26.65
CA SER A 343 12.80 -7.59 26.79
C SER A 343 13.46 -7.83 28.14
N GLU A 344 13.77 -6.76 28.87
CA GLU A 344 14.31 -6.77 30.24
C GLU A 344 13.22 -6.48 31.31
N ASP A 345 11.92 -6.59 30.93
CA ASP A 345 10.75 -6.36 31.80
C ASP A 345 10.79 -5.00 32.53
N ARG A 346 11.30 -3.96 31.86
CA ARG A 346 11.37 -2.60 32.42
C ARG A 346 10.18 -1.75 31.99
N GLU A 347 9.78 -0.87 32.86
CA GLU A 347 8.65 0.06 32.65
C GLU A 347 9.08 1.41 32.03
N THR A 348 10.39 1.64 31.88
CA THR A 348 10.94 2.89 31.34
C THR A 348 12.06 2.60 30.34
N VAL A 349 12.21 3.47 29.34
CA VAL A 349 13.34 3.44 28.41
C VAL A 349 14.41 4.39 28.91
N THR A 350 15.58 3.84 29.21
CA THR A 350 16.72 4.58 29.77
C THR A 350 17.75 4.97 28.71
N TRP A 351 18.73 5.79 29.09
CA TRP A 351 19.85 6.12 28.19
C TRP A 351 20.65 4.90 27.74
N ASP A 352 20.80 3.88 28.60
CA ASP A 352 21.54 2.66 28.26
C ASP A 352 20.90 1.89 27.08
N ASP A 353 19.58 1.96 26.97
CA ASP A 353 18.85 1.36 25.84
C ASP A 353 19.09 2.11 24.54
N VAL A 354 19.12 3.43 24.64
CA VAL A 354 19.46 4.31 23.52
C VAL A 354 20.90 4.06 23.08
N GLU A 355 21.83 3.94 24.01
CA GLU A 355 23.24 3.65 23.69
C GLU A 355 23.39 2.27 23.00
N TYR A 356 22.65 1.29 23.46
CA TYR A 356 22.59 -0.02 22.80
C TYR A 356 22.10 0.11 21.35
N SER A 357 21.00 0.84 21.11
CA SER A 357 20.45 1.03 19.75
C SER A 357 21.45 1.74 18.84
N LEU A 358 22.17 2.75 19.35
CA LEU A 358 23.23 3.45 18.60
C LEU A 358 24.39 2.53 18.22
N LYS A 359 24.80 1.62 19.12
CA LYS A 359 25.84 0.62 18.83
C LYS A 359 25.41 -0.35 17.74
N GLN A 360 24.17 -0.80 17.74
CA GLN A 360 23.59 -1.66 16.71
C GLN A 360 23.55 -0.94 15.35
N HIS A 361 23.03 0.29 15.31
CA HIS A 361 22.98 1.08 14.08
C HIS A 361 24.38 1.33 13.46
N LYS A 362 25.41 1.55 14.28
CA LYS A 362 26.79 1.71 13.80
C LYS A 362 27.34 0.41 13.22
N LYS A 363 27.01 -0.75 13.79
CA LYS A 363 27.43 -2.06 13.25
C LYS A 363 26.82 -2.29 11.88
N GLU A 364 25.50 -2.08 11.71
CA GLU A 364 24.83 -2.23 10.42
C GLU A 364 25.41 -1.32 9.32
N LYS A 365 25.88 -0.12 9.70
CA LYS A 365 26.49 0.83 8.74
C LYS A 365 27.89 0.41 8.32
N ASN A 366 28.61 -0.30 9.15
CA ASN A 366 30.01 -0.70 8.93
C ASN A 366 30.13 -2.13 8.36
N GLU A 367 29.07 -2.91 8.34
CA GLU A 367 29.07 -4.20 7.65
C GLU A 367 29.12 -3.97 6.13
N PRO A 368 30.08 -4.59 5.42
CA PRO A 368 30.18 -4.43 3.97
C PRO A 368 28.91 -4.99 3.32
N LYS A 369 28.12 -4.11 2.69
CA LYS A 369 27.01 -4.50 1.83
C LYS A 369 27.60 -5.32 0.67
N GLY A 370 27.58 -6.62 0.73
CA GLY A 370 28.03 -7.42 -0.39
C GLY A 370 28.61 -8.81 -0.12
N MET A 371 28.24 -9.48 0.96
CA MET A 371 28.68 -10.88 1.14
C MET A 371 27.64 -11.93 0.73
N PHE A 372 26.41 -11.53 0.44
CA PHE A 372 25.38 -12.42 -0.14
C PHE A 372 24.52 -11.60 -1.12
N ALA A 373 24.86 -11.68 -2.38
CA ALA A 373 24.02 -11.31 -3.50
C ALA A 373 23.80 -12.57 -4.34
#